data_5573ee5c265f16f0268d4488b91d4619
#
_entry.id   5573ee5c265f16f0268d4488b91d4619
#
_cell.length_a   1.000
_cell.length_b   1.000
_cell.length_c   1.000
_cell.angle_alpha   90.00
_cell.angle_beta   90.00
_cell.angle_gamma   90.00
#
_symmetry.space_group_name_H-M   'P 1'
#
loop_
_entity.id
_entity.type
_entity.pdbx_description
1 polymer ?
#
loop_
_entity_poly.entity_id
_entity_poly.type
_entity_poly.pdbx_seq_one_letter_code
_entity_poly.pdbx_strand_id
1 'polypeptide(L)'
;LRHYTRRQVVLSLAALGLTPLTGLAADKTALDLSSKQRLPGPLSPALSPDIVQALSESPLVYLSPLHHNGNPSRCQAEIWFVMVQDALLVCTDSKSWRARAAATGRQQTQIWVGDVGVWEPGFDQHLKLPSLRATARIERAPEAVDAALEAFGDKYPIQWLLWGNRFRRGLADGSRVMLAYQLSPA
;
A
#
# COMPACT_ATOMS: atom_id res chain seq x y z
N LEU A 1 -18.98 17.81 9.69
CA LEU A 1 -19.09 16.39 10.01
C LEU A 1 -20.07 15.75 9.03
N ARG A 2 -19.63 15.17 7.93
CA ARG A 2 -20.47 14.39 7.01
C ARG A 2 -20.00 12.95 7.05
N HIS A 3 -20.83 12.08 7.61
CA HIS A 3 -20.70 10.64 7.58
C HIS A 3 -20.81 10.13 6.13
N TYR A 4 -19.77 9.47 5.66
CA TYR A 4 -19.78 8.81 4.35
C TYR A 4 -20.03 7.32 4.58
N THR A 5 -21.28 6.90 4.41
CA THR A 5 -21.72 5.50 4.54
C THR A 5 -21.40 4.76 3.23
N ARG A 6 -20.50 3.78 3.27
CA ARG A 6 -20.28 2.84 2.16
C ARG A 6 -21.46 1.88 2.07
N ARG A 7 -22.30 2.03 1.04
CA ARG A 7 -23.20 0.96 0.61
C ARG A 7 -22.41 0.00 -0.27
N GLN A 8 -22.38 -1.26 0.13
CA GLN A 8 -21.88 -2.36 -0.69
C GLN A 8 -22.78 -2.51 -1.91
N VAL A 9 -22.23 -2.38 -3.10
CA VAL A 9 -22.89 -2.75 -4.35
C VAL A 9 -22.38 -4.14 -4.73
N VAL A 10 -23.23 -5.13 -4.50
CA VAL A 10 -23.04 -6.49 -5.02
C VAL A 10 -23.56 -6.49 -6.45
N LEU A 11 -22.67 -6.58 -7.42
CA LEU A 11 -23.02 -6.79 -8.82
C LEU A 11 -22.83 -8.28 -9.16
N SER A 12 -23.95 -8.97 -9.38
CA SER A 12 -23.99 -10.32 -9.95
C SER A 12 -23.68 -10.24 -11.45
N LEU A 13 -22.62 -10.90 -11.92
CA LEU A 13 -22.36 -11.10 -13.34
C LEU A 13 -22.96 -12.41 -13.80
N ALA A 14 -23.88 -12.31 -14.78
CA ALA A 14 -24.41 -13.44 -15.53
C ALA A 14 -23.39 -13.88 -16.60
N ALA A 15 -23.18 -15.18 -16.69
CA ALA A 15 -22.31 -15.81 -17.69
C ALA A 15 -22.94 -15.81 -19.07
N LEU A 16 -22.21 -15.33 -20.07
CA LEU A 16 -22.48 -15.57 -21.48
C LEU A 16 -21.33 -16.40 -22.07
N GLY A 17 -21.68 -17.58 -22.56
CA GLY A 17 -20.78 -18.52 -23.17
C GLY A 17 -20.30 -18.07 -24.56
N LEU A 18 -19.05 -18.34 -24.88
CA LEU A 18 -18.48 -18.26 -26.23
C LEU A 18 -17.63 -19.50 -26.51
N THR A 19 -17.95 -20.14 -27.64
CA THR A 19 -17.36 -21.33 -28.21
C THR A 19 -15.94 -21.12 -28.74
N PRO A 20 -15.09 -22.17 -28.84
CA PRO A 20 -13.70 -22.05 -29.28
C PRO A 20 -13.55 -22.07 -30.81
N LEU A 21 -12.70 -21.22 -31.33
CA LEU A 21 -12.13 -21.31 -32.68
C LEU A 21 -10.72 -21.89 -32.60
N THR A 22 -10.56 -23.04 -33.21
CA THR A 22 -9.31 -23.77 -33.44
C THR A 22 -8.47 -23.14 -34.55
N GLY A 23 -7.15 -23.08 -34.31
CA GLY A 23 -6.14 -23.27 -35.34
C GLY A 23 -5.43 -22.04 -35.86
N LEU A 24 -4.15 -21.89 -35.52
CA LEU A 24 -3.01 -21.87 -36.47
C LEU A 24 -1.69 -21.84 -35.66
N ALA A 25 -0.86 -22.79 -35.98
CA ALA A 25 0.50 -22.90 -35.50
C ALA A 25 1.37 -21.83 -36.18
N ALA A 26 2.18 -21.08 -35.39
CA ALA A 26 3.34 -20.37 -35.89
C ALA A 26 4.40 -20.26 -34.82
N ASP A 27 5.43 -20.95 -35.05
CA ASP A 27 6.86 -20.69 -34.90
C ASP A 27 7.42 -20.17 -33.56
N LYS A 28 8.25 -21.06 -33.02
CA LYS A 28 9.14 -20.83 -31.89
C LYS A 28 10.29 -19.96 -32.34
N THR A 29 10.34 -18.71 -31.88
CA THR A 29 11.59 -18.02 -31.71
C THR A 29 11.72 -17.72 -30.23
N ALA A 30 12.45 -18.55 -29.52
CA ALA A 30 12.86 -18.38 -28.16
C ALA A 30 13.76 -17.15 -28.08
N LEU A 31 13.23 -16.02 -27.67
CA LEU A 31 14.04 -14.92 -27.15
C LEU A 31 14.36 -15.28 -25.69
N ASP A 32 15.58 -15.75 -25.52
CA ASP A 32 16.28 -15.87 -24.24
C ASP A 32 16.33 -14.49 -23.57
N LEU A 33 15.34 -14.21 -22.72
CA LEU A 33 15.41 -13.11 -21.77
C LEU A 33 16.23 -13.60 -20.57
N SER A 34 17.53 -13.74 -20.84
CA SER A 34 18.58 -13.87 -19.84
C SER A 34 18.26 -13.02 -18.61
N SER A 35 17.91 -13.71 -17.56
CA SER A 35 17.97 -13.32 -16.15
C SER A 35 18.85 -12.07 -15.91
N LYS A 36 18.20 -10.90 -15.74
CA LYS A 36 18.81 -9.82 -14.98
C LYS A 36 18.94 -10.31 -13.55
N GLN A 37 20.07 -10.95 -13.27
CA GLN A 37 20.52 -11.31 -11.96
C GLN A 37 20.60 -10.02 -11.13
N ARG A 38 19.56 -9.80 -10.30
CA ARG A 38 19.54 -8.75 -9.29
C ARG A 38 20.69 -9.07 -8.33
N LEU A 39 21.75 -8.26 -8.34
CA LEU A 39 22.78 -8.29 -7.32
C LEU A 39 22.09 -8.21 -5.95
N PRO A 40 22.43 -9.06 -4.98
CA PRO A 40 21.90 -8.94 -3.63
C PRO A 40 22.38 -7.60 -3.06
N GLY A 41 21.45 -6.64 -2.94
CA GLY A 41 21.65 -5.47 -2.10
C GLY A 41 21.89 -5.93 -0.65
N PRO A 42 22.44 -5.05 0.22
CA PRO A 42 22.67 -5.39 1.61
C PRO A 42 21.36 -5.95 2.18
N LEU A 43 21.44 -7.16 2.77
CA LEU A 43 20.32 -7.87 3.35
C LEU A 43 19.64 -6.94 4.36
N SER A 44 18.52 -6.32 3.97
CA SER A 44 17.59 -5.80 4.96
C SER A 44 17.27 -6.95 5.90
N PRO A 45 17.34 -6.76 7.21
CA PRO A 45 17.01 -7.83 8.15
C PRO A 45 15.65 -8.39 7.78
N ALA A 46 15.58 -9.70 7.59
CA ALA A 46 14.42 -10.36 7.02
C ALA A 46 13.19 -10.16 7.92
N LEU A 47 12.10 -9.68 7.34
CA LEU A 47 10.80 -9.67 8.01
C LEU A 47 10.38 -11.10 8.33
N SER A 48 9.61 -11.29 9.41
CA SER A 48 9.09 -12.62 9.73
C SER A 48 8.17 -13.14 8.60
N PRO A 49 8.09 -14.46 8.38
CA PRO A 49 7.21 -15.04 7.35
C PRO A 49 5.76 -14.58 7.47
N ASP A 50 5.24 -14.45 8.70
CA ASP A 50 3.87 -13.99 8.96
C ASP A 50 3.62 -12.55 8.48
N ILE A 51 4.61 -11.68 8.67
CA ILE A 51 4.54 -10.29 8.17
C ILE A 51 4.59 -10.27 6.64
N VAL A 52 5.45 -11.06 6.03
CA VAL A 52 5.57 -11.15 4.57
C VAL A 52 4.26 -11.65 3.98
N GLN A 53 3.67 -12.70 4.54
CA GLN A 53 2.38 -13.23 4.12
C GLN A 53 1.28 -12.17 4.29
N ALA A 54 1.18 -11.55 5.47
CA ALA A 54 0.17 -10.53 5.73
C ALA A 54 0.28 -9.34 4.75
N LEU A 55 1.49 -8.86 4.42
CA LEU A 55 1.72 -7.79 3.45
C LEU A 55 1.29 -8.19 2.03
N SER A 56 1.45 -9.46 1.65
CA SER A 56 1.06 -9.96 0.33
C SER A 56 -0.46 -10.11 0.17
N GLU A 57 -1.16 -10.48 1.24
CA GLU A 57 -2.59 -10.83 1.21
C GLU A 57 -3.49 -9.65 1.59
N SER A 58 -3.02 -8.76 2.47
CA SER A 58 -3.88 -7.72 3.02
C SER A 58 -4.11 -6.55 2.04
N PRO A 59 -5.37 -6.09 1.91
CA PRO A 59 -5.68 -4.86 1.18
C PRO A 59 -5.39 -3.59 2.00
N LEU A 60 -5.18 -3.69 3.31
CA LEU A 60 -5.07 -2.55 4.21
C LEU A 60 -3.94 -2.70 5.22
N VAL A 61 -3.46 -1.57 5.68
CA VAL A 61 -2.64 -1.46 6.89
C VAL A 61 -3.24 -0.39 7.80
N TYR A 62 -3.01 -0.53 9.11
CA TYR A 62 -3.28 0.51 10.09
C TYR A 62 -1.97 1.18 10.47
N LEU A 63 -1.91 2.49 10.39
CA LEU A 63 -0.70 3.28 10.63
C LEU A 63 -0.86 4.20 11.83
N SER A 64 0.14 4.22 12.68
CA SER A 64 0.22 5.18 13.80
C SER A 64 1.63 5.73 13.95
N PRO A 65 1.87 7.02 13.61
CA PRO A 65 3.12 7.67 14.00
C PRO A 65 3.33 7.60 15.51
N LEU A 66 4.56 7.35 15.94
CA LEU A 66 4.89 7.22 17.35
C LEU A 66 5.11 8.59 18.01
N HIS A 67 4.77 8.67 19.29
CA HIS A 67 5.22 9.73 20.16
C HIS A 67 6.71 9.58 20.50
N HIS A 68 7.32 10.61 21.08
CA HIS A 68 8.73 10.57 21.51
C HIS A 68 9.02 9.47 22.56
N ASN A 69 8.01 9.05 23.32
CA ASN A 69 8.12 7.95 24.28
C ASN A 69 7.95 6.54 23.62
N GLY A 70 7.85 6.48 22.29
CA GLY A 70 7.71 5.23 21.53
C GLY A 70 6.30 4.63 21.49
N ASN A 71 5.32 5.25 22.11
CA ASN A 71 3.93 4.80 22.08
C ASN A 71 3.23 5.26 20.81
N PRO A 72 2.31 4.43 20.24
CA PRO A 72 1.47 4.84 19.13
C PRO A 72 0.65 6.08 19.45
N SER A 73 0.52 6.99 18.49
CA SER A 73 -0.33 8.16 18.61
C SER A 73 -1.82 7.75 18.52
N ARG A 74 -2.72 8.65 18.95
CA ARG A 74 -4.16 8.44 18.77
C ARG A 74 -4.62 8.58 17.32
N CYS A 75 -3.75 9.06 16.43
CA CYS A 75 -4.04 9.15 15.01
C CYS A 75 -3.72 7.82 14.33
N GLN A 76 -4.66 6.92 14.39
CA GLN A 76 -4.62 5.62 13.72
C GLN A 76 -5.64 5.66 12.59
N ALA A 77 -5.36 4.99 11.50
CA ALA A 77 -6.31 4.87 10.40
C ALA A 77 -5.90 3.72 9.49
N GLU A 78 -6.90 3.05 8.97
CA GLU A 78 -6.72 2.12 7.85
C GLU A 78 -6.38 2.90 6.58
N ILE A 79 -5.48 2.33 5.78
CA ILE A 79 -5.07 2.94 4.52
C ILE A 79 -4.62 1.89 3.51
N TRP A 80 -4.88 2.17 2.24
CA TRP A 80 -4.34 1.40 1.12
C TRP A 80 -2.84 1.57 1.02
N PHE A 81 -2.16 0.49 0.70
CA PHE A 81 -0.72 0.47 0.54
C PHE A 81 -0.28 -0.40 -0.63
N VAL A 82 0.91 -0.13 -1.11
CA VAL A 82 1.62 -0.98 -2.06
C VAL A 82 3.04 -1.21 -1.58
N MET A 83 3.64 -2.30 -2.02
CA MET A 83 5.06 -2.55 -1.84
C MET A 83 5.77 -2.18 -3.14
N VAL A 84 6.77 -1.31 -3.04
CA VAL A 84 7.66 -0.99 -4.16
C VAL A 84 9.08 -1.19 -3.67
N GLN A 85 9.80 -2.10 -4.29
CA GLN A 85 11.08 -2.58 -3.78
C GLN A 85 10.92 -3.08 -2.33
N ASP A 86 11.65 -2.49 -1.38
CA ASP A 86 11.64 -2.88 0.03
C ASP A 86 10.89 -1.87 0.92
N ALA A 87 10.10 -0.97 0.32
CA ALA A 87 9.34 0.04 1.02
C ALA A 87 7.83 -0.15 0.87
N LEU A 88 7.08 0.09 1.94
CA LEU A 88 5.63 0.20 1.92
C LEU A 88 5.26 1.66 1.60
N LEU A 89 4.49 1.87 0.52
CA LEU A 89 4.07 3.20 0.10
C LEU A 89 2.58 3.41 0.30
N VAL A 90 2.23 4.60 0.77
CA VAL A 90 0.83 5.06 0.90
C VAL A 90 0.67 6.47 0.33
N CYS A 91 -0.47 6.71 -0.32
CA CYS A 91 -0.85 8.05 -0.78
C CYS A 91 -1.87 8.66 0.21
N THR A 92 -1.53 9.79 0.81
CA THR A 92 -2.35 10.41 1.85
C THR A 92 -2.52 11.92 1.64
N ASP A 93 -3.51 12.53 2.32
CA ASP A 93 -3.65 13.98 2.38
C ASP A 93 -2.41 14.62 2.99
N SER A 94 -1.89 15.68 2.36
CA SER A 94 -0.69 16.41 2.81
C SER A 94 -0.88 17.06 4.19
N LYS A 95 -2.12 17.36 4.59
CA LYS A 95 -2.47 17.90 5.91
C LYS A 95 -2.75 16.83 6.96
N SER A 96 -2.68 15.54 6.59
CA SER A 96 -2.88 14.45 7.55
C SER A 96 -1.81 14.47 8.63
N TRP A 97 -2.14 13.95 9.82
CA TRP A 97 -1.16 13.85 10.92
C TRP A 97 0.08 13.06 10.51
N ARG A 98 -0.09 11.95 9.77
CA ARG A 98 1.04 11.11 9.33
C ARG A 98 1.98 11.84 8.36
N ALA A 99 1.42 12.64 7.45
CA ALA A 99 2.23 13.45 6.52
C ALA A 99 3.01 14.54 7.28
N ARG A 100 2.34 15.24 8.21
CA ARG A 100 3.01 16.25 9.06
C ARG A 100 4.06 15.63 9.98
N ALA A 101 3.78 14.47 10.55
CA ALA A 101 4.73 13.76 11.40
C ALA A 101 6.01 13.42 10.62
N ALA A 102 5.88 12.85 9.43
CA ALA A 102 7.03 12.56 8.56
C ALA A 102 7.80 13.83 8.16
N ALA A 103 7.09 14.92 7.85
CA ALA A 103 7.70 16.20 7.45
C ALA A 103 8.45 16.90 8.62
N THR A 104 8.05 16.67 9.86
CA THR A 104 8.63 17.31 11.06
C THR A 104 9.60 16.43 11.84
N GLY A 105 10.09 15.35 11.22
CA GLY A 105 11.10 14.46 11.81
C GLY A 105 10.55 13.37 12.73
N ARG A 106 9.23 13.28 12.93
CA ARG A 106 8.58 12.16 13.66
C ARG A 106 8.34 11.00 12.71
N GLN A 107 9.41 10.30 12.35
CA GLN A 107 9.40 9.32 11.28
C GLN A 107 9.02 7.91 11.77
N GLN A 108 9.19 7.62 13.06
CA GLN A 108 8.89 6.31 13.60
C GLN A 108 7.39 6.04 13.60
N THR A 109 6.99 4.89 13.05
CA THR A 109 5.60 4.52 12.85
C THR A 109 5.40 3.06 13.24
N GLN A 110 4.31 2.76 13.96
CA GLN A 110 3.81 1.41 14.13
C GLN A 110 2.85 1.09 12.99
N ILE A 111 3.00 -0.09 12.40
CA ILE A 111 2.16 -0.60 11.33
C ILE A 111 1.57 -1.94 11.78
N TRP A 112 0.27 -2.11 11.60
CA TRP A 112 -0.44 -3.38 11.74
C TRP A 112 -0.99 -3.76 10.37
N VAL A 113 -0.81 -5.02 9.96
CA VAL A 113 -1.12 -5.49 8.60
C VAL A 113 -2.34 -6.39 8.64
N GLY A 114 -3.42 -5.97 8.01
CA GLY A 114 -4.67 -6.74 7.96
C GLY A 114 -5.86 -5.85 7.63
N ASP A 115 -7.04 -6.46 7.49
CA ASP A 115 -8.32 -5.78 7.30
C ASP A 115 -9.31 -6.30 8.35
N VAL A 116 -9.52 -5.51 9.38
CA VAL A 116 -10.49 -5.79 10.46
C VAL A 116 -11.58 -4.71 10.53
N GLY A 117 -11.71 -3.91 9.48
CA GLY A 117 -12.73 -2.88 9.33
C GLY A 117 -12.24 -1.46 9.51
N VAL A 118 -13.16 -0.51 9.49
CA VAL A 118 -12.89 0.93 9.64
C VAL A 118 -12.45 1.21 11.06
N TRP A 119 -11.33 1.93 11.20
CA TRP A 119 -10.86 2.33 12.51
C TRP A 119 -11.75 3.46 13.10
N GLU A 120 -12.16 3.27 14.34
CA GLU A 120 -12.87 4.26 15.15
C GLU A 120 -12.23 4.37 16.54
N PRO A 121 -12.40 5.48 17.27
CA PRO A 121 -11.92 5.59 18.66
C PRO A 121 -12.50 4.47 19.53
N GLY A 122 -11.61 3.71 20.18
CA GLY A 122 -11.98 2.51 20.97
C GLY A 122 -11.99 1.22 20.18
N PHE A 123 -11.62 1.25 18.89
CA PHE A 123 -11.47 0.07 18.08
C PHE A 123 -10.07 -0.55 18.24
N ASP A 124 -10.01 -1.69 18.94
CA ASP A 124 -8.73 -2.31 19.32
C ASP A 124 -8.43 -3.61 18.54
N GLN A 125 -9.27 -4.01 17.59
CA GLN A 125 -9.11 -5.27 16.86
C GLN A 125 -7.82 -5.31 16.05
N HIS A 126 -7.42 -4.18 15.45
CA HIS A 126 -6.17 -4.07 14.69
C HIS A 126 -4.92 -4.34 15.55
N LEU A 127 -4.98 -4.16 16.86
CA LEU A 127 -3.84 -4.41 17.77
C LEU A 127 -3.45 -5.89 17.84
N LYS A 128 -4.33 -6.79 17.40
CA LYS A 128 -4.10 -8.25 17.34
C LYS A 128 -3.48 -8.71 16.02
N LEU A 129 -3.38 -7.81 15.03
CA LEU A 129 -2.80 -8.11 13.72
C LEU A 129 -1.28 -8.22 13.80
N PRO A 130 -0.66 -8.95 12.86
CA PRO A 130 0.78 -8.89 12.67
C PRO A 130 1.25 -7.45 12.56
N SER A 131 2.31 -7.10 13.27
CA SER A 131 2.73 -5.70 13.34
C SER A 131 4.25 -5.55 13.27
N LEU A 132 4.68 -4.39 12.77
CA LEU A 132 6.08 -4.05 12.63
C LEU A 132 6.28 -2.55 12.83
N ARG A 133 7.55 -2.18 13.02
CA ARG A 133 7.95 -0.78 13.03
C ARG A 133 8.49 -0.37 11.66
N ALA A 134 8.38 0.91 11.36
CA ALA A 134 8.91 1.46 10.14
C ALA A 134 9.34 2.92 10.33
N THR A 135 10.24 3.37 9.47
CA THR A 135 10.66 4.76 9.39
C THR A 135 10.02 5.41 8.17
N ALA A 136 9.19 6.42 8.41
CA ALA A 136 8.47 7.15 7.37
C ALA A 136 9.31 8.27 6.76
N ARG A 137 9.19 8.46 5.46
CA ARG A 137 9.68 9.63 4.74
C ARG A 137 8.69 10.07 3.67
N ILE A 138 8.75 11.34 3.28
CA ILE A 138 8.01 11.80 2.10
C ILE A 138 8.80 11.36 0.88
N GLU A 139 8.16 10.57 0.03
CA GLU A 139 8.74 10.17 -1.26
C GLU A 139 8.49 11.24 -2.31
N ARG A 140 9.57 11.65 -2.99
CA ARG A 140 9.54 12.69 -4.03
C ARG A 140 10.20 12.26 -5.33
N ALA A 141 10.90 11.11 -5.35
CA ALA A 141 11.51 10.61 -6.56
C ALA A 141 10.41 10.25 -7.57
N PRO A 142 10.36 10.85 -8.76
CA PRO A 142 9.30 10.62 -9.73
C PRO A 142 9.13 9.14 -10.05
N GLU A 143 10.24 8.42 -10.23
CA GLU A 143 10.26 7.02 -10.60
C GLU A 143 9.62 6.13 -9.50
N ALA A 144 9.84 6.46 -8.23
CA ALA A 144 9.24 5.73 -7.11
C ALA A 144 7.75 6.05 -6.96
N VAL A 145 7.35 7.31 -7.22
CA VAL A 145 5.95 7.73 -7.21
C VAL A 145 5.18 7.06 -8.35
N ASP A 146 5.74 7.04 -9.56
CA ASP A 146 5.11 6.40 -10.73
C ASP A 146 4.97 4.89 -10.53
N ALA A 147 6.01 4.22 -10.06
CA ALA A 147 5.96 2.79 -9.71
C ALA A 147 4.88 2.50 -8.65
N ALA A 148 4.73 3.39 -7.65
CA ALA A 148 3.68 3.23 -6.66
C ALA A 148 2.28 3.40 -7.25
N LEU A 149 2.08 4.38 -8.16
CA LEU A 149 0.79 4.60 -8.82
C LEU A 149 0.40 3.41 -9.72
N GLU A 150 1.35 2.79 -10.41
CA GLU A 150 1.17 1.56 -11.17
C GLU A 150 0.77 0.41 -10.23
N ALA A 151 1.55 0.18 -9.19
CA ALA A 151 1.27 -0.87 -8.21
C ALA A 151 -0.09 -0.71 -7.51
N PHE A 152 -0.54 0.54 -7.25
CA PHE A 152 -1.92 0.79 -6.77
C PHE A 152 -2.97 0.36 -7.79
N GLY A 153 -2.74 0.60 -9.09
CA GLY A 153 -3.62 0.13 -10.16
C GLY A 153 -3.76 -1.38 -10.20
N ASP A 154 -2.64 -2.08 -10.06
CA ASP A 154 -2.58 -3.54 -10.08
C ASP A 154 -3.23 -4.17 -8.84
N LYS A 155 -2.93 -3.62 -7.66
CA LYS A 155 -3.46 -4.17 -6.39
C LYS A 155 -4.94 -3.87 -6.18
N TYR A 156 -5.45 -2.73 -6.67
CA TYR A 156 -6.83 -2.28 -6.43
C TYR A 156 -7.56 -1.90 -7.73
N PRO A 157 -7.66 -2.77 -8.73
CA PRO A 157 -8.06 -2.40 -10.09
C PRO A 157 -9.44 -1.73 -10.15
N ILE A 158 -10.42 -2.22 -9.40
CA ILE A 158 -11.79 -1.67 -9.40
C ILE A 158 -11.81 -0.29 -8.72
N GLN A 159 -11.21 -0.17 -7.55
CA GLN A 159 -11.15 1.08 -6.80
C GLN A 159 -10.29 2.12 -7.52
N TRP A 160 -9.28 1.69 -8.27
CA TRP A 160 -8.40 2.55 -9.03
C TRP A 160 -9.11 3.29 -10.16
N LEU A 161 -10.13 2.69 -10.76
CA LEU A 161 -10.98 3.38 -11.74
C LEU A 161 -11.64 4.65 -11.15
N LEU A 162 -11.94 4.64 -9.86
CA LEU A 162 -12.59 5.75 -9.16
C LEU A 162 -11.58 6.72 -8.54
N TRP A 163 -10.47 6.22 -8.03
CA TRP A 163 -9.54 6.98 -7.19
C TRP A 163 -8.22 7.33 -7.86
N GLY A 164 -7.79 6.62 -8.91
CA GLY A 164 -6.50 6.80 -9.54
C GLY A 164 -6.24 8.23 -10.03
N ASN A 165 -7.23 8.84 -10.70
CA ASN A 165 -7.12 10.23 -11.13
C ASN A 165 -7.06 11.23 -9.97
N ARG A 166 -7.69 10.91 -8.84
CA ARG A 166 -7.65 11.74 -7.64
C ARG A 166 -6.30 11.68 -6.94
N PHE A 167 -5.64 10.52 -6.97
CA PHE A 167 -4.28 10.35 -6.47
C PHE A 167 -3.30 11.16 -7.33
N ARG A 168 -3.32 10.97 -8.66
CA ARG A 168 -2.43 11.69 -9.58
C ARG A 168 -2.57 13.21 -9.47
N ARG A 169 -3.80 13.72 -9.51
CA ARG A 169 -4.06 15.16 -9.36
C ARG A 169 -3.60 15.69 -8.01
N GLY A 170 -3.92 14.98 -6.92
CA GLY A 170 -3.55 15.42 -5.59
C GLY A 170 -2.04 15.40 -5.34
N LEU A 171 -1.29 14.49 -5.97
CA LEU A 171 0.18 14.50 -5.93
C LEU A 171 0.74 15.67 -6.77
N ALA A 172 0.13 15.97 -7.91
CA ALA A 172 0.57 17.06 -8.77
C ALA A 172 0.30 18.47 -8.17
N ASP A 173 -0.84 18.65 -7.50
CA ASP A 173 -1.22 19.92 -6.87
C ASP A 173 -0.75 20.06 -5.41
N GLY A 174 -0.10 19.03 -4.85
CA GLY A 174 0.43 19.02 -3.48
C GLY A 174 -0.63 18.83 -2.39
N SER A 175 -1.91 18.59 -2.72
CA SER A 175 -2.95 18.25 -1.74
C SER A 175 -2.76 16.83 -1.18
N ARG A 176 -2.00 15.99 -1.87
CA ARG A 176 -1.57 14.66 -1.42
C ARG A 176 -0.06 14.53 -1.46
N VAL A 177 0.44 13.60 -0.66
CA VAL A 177 1.85 13.20 -0.64
C VAL A 177 1.95 11.69 -0.68
N MET A 178 3.03 11.19 -1.27
CA MET A 178 3.44 9.80 -1.15
C MET A 178 4.34 9.67 0.08
N LEU A 179 4.00 8.76 0.98
CA LEU A 179 4.85 8.39 2.11
C LEU A 179 5.44 7.02 1.85
N ALA A 180 6.75 6.90 1.98
CA ALA A 180 7.46 5.63 1.97
C ALA A 180 7.86 5.26 3.40
N TYR A 181 7.59 4.02 3.76
CA TYR A 181 7.91 3.42 5.05
C TYR A 181 8.98 2.35 4.85
N GLN A 182 10.18 2.64 5.32
CA GLN A 182 11.23 1.63 5.38
C GLN A 182 10.92 0.71 6.55
N LEU A 183 10.65 -0.56 6.24
CA LEU A 183 10.25 -1.55 7.24
C LEU A 183 11.45 -1.97 8.09
N SER A 184 11.25 -2.10 9.39
CA SER A 184 12.24 -2.61 10.33
C SER A 184 11.73 -3.96 10.87
N PRO A 185 12.57 -4.98 10.96
CA PRO A 185 12.20 -6.21 11.66
C PRO A 185 11.88 -5.92 13.12
N ALA A 186 10.98 -6.71 13.67
CA ALA A 186 10.61 -6.63 15.08
C ALA A 186 11.76 -7.08 16.00
#